data_19722c940caf6af231d931edfb4d4fa8
#
_entry.id   19722c940caf6af231d931edfb4d4fa8
#
_cell.length_a   1.000
_cell.length_b   1.000
_cell.length_c   1.000
_cell.angle_alpha   90.00
_cell.angle_beta   90.00
_cell.angle_gamma   90.00
#
_symmetry.space_group_name_H-M   'P 1'
#
loop_
_entity.id
_entity.type
_entity.pdbx_description
1 polymer ?
#
loop_
_entity_poly.entity_id
_entity_poly.type
_entity_poly.pdbx_seq_one_letter_code
_entity_poly.pdbx_strand_id
1 'polypeptide(L)'
;MKTQRVLIITKFIFVLALLVIFSSLAYAAETYKLDPAHTSIVFRVKHLGIAYVFGRFNGPTGSIVFDESAPSKSAVEMQAETKNVDTAVEKRDTHLKSPDFFNAGEYPLVSFKSKSVKKLSENTYEVSGDLTLLGKTRPITVKVNATGAGKDPWGNFRRGFETSFSIKRSDFGMDFMMGGVSDEVNLTVSAEGIRQ
;
A
#
# COMPACT_ATOMS: atom_id res chain seq x y z
N MET A 1 -50.15 46.64 0.59
CA MET A 1 -49.92 45.42 1.41
C MET A 1 -49.65 44.15 0.60
N LYS A 2 -50.25 43.90 -0.56
CA LYS A 2 -50.00 42.71 -1.40
C LYS A 2 -48.58 42.63 -1.99
N THR A 3 -48.03 43.74 -2.43
CA THR A 3 -46.71 43.81 -3.10
C THR A 3 -45.52 43.50 -2.14
N GLN A 4 -45.60 43.90 -0.89
CA GLN A 4 -44.54 43.57 0.08
C GLN A 4 -44.47 42.08 0.48
N ARG A 5 -45.64 41.42 0.50
CA ARG A 5 -45.71 39.97 0.81
C ARG A 5 -45.09 39.11 -0.28
N VAL A 6 -45.27 39.47 -1.55
CA VAL A 6 -44.66 38.77 -2.70
C VAL A 6 -43.14 38.92 -2.69
N LEU A 7 -42.61 40.12 -2.37
CA LEU A 7 -41.19 40.37 -2.33
C LEU A 7 -40.47 39.58 -1.21
N ILE A 8 -41.13 39.39 -0.05
CA ILE A 8 -40.59 38.61 1.06
C ILE A 8 -40.55 37.12 0.74
N ILE A 9 -41.59 36.58 0.07
CA ILE A 9 -41.67 35.19 -0.33
C ILE A 9 -40.60 34.88 -1.38
N THR A 10 -40.39 35.77 -2.35
CA THR A 10 -39.37 35.58 -3.40
C THR A 10 -37.95 35.59 -2.82
N LYS A 11 -37.65 36.45 -1.84
CA LYS A 11 -36.36 36.46 -1.14
C LYS A 11 -36.13 35.20 -0.31
N PHE A 12 -37.17 34.65 0.32
CA PHE A 12 -37.08 33.43 1.12
C PHE A 12 -36.82 32.19 0.24
N ILE A 13 -37.45 32.11 -0.94
CA ILE A 13 -37.24 31.03 -1.92
C ILE A 13 -35.82 31.11 -2.49
N PHE A 14 -35.27 32.33 -2.75
CA PHE A 14 -33.91 32.49 -3.25
C PHE A 14 -32.85 32.11 -2.21
N VAL A 15 -33.05 32.38 -0.94
CA VAL A 15 -32.16 31.96 0.16
C VAL A 15 -32.22 30.45 0.39
N LEU A 16 -33.41 29.84 0.27
CA LEU A 16 -33.56 28.39 0.39
C LEU A 16 -32.94 27.65 -0.79
N ALA A 17 -32.99 28.20 -2.01
CA ALA A 17 -32.35 27.63 -3.20
C ALA A 17 -30.81 27.71 -3.13
N LEU A 18 -30.23 28.72 -2.46
CA LEU A 18 -28.80 28.86 -2.27
C LEU A 18 -28.22 27.90 -1.24
N LEU A 19 -29.05 27.42 -0.29
CA LEU A 19 -28.66 26.45 0.74
C LEU A 19 -28.62 24.99 0.23
N VAL A 20 -29.20 24.69 -0.93
CA VAL A 20 -29.27 23.33 -1.48
C VAL A 20 -28.02 22.99 -2.35
N ILE A 21 -27.17 23.97 -2.69
CA ILE A 21 -26.07 23.76 -3.64
C ILE A 21 -24.75 23.32 -2.97
N PHE A 22 -24.68 23.25 -1.63
CA PHE A 22 -23.55 22.68 -0.91
C PHE A 22 -23.79 21.24 -0.45
N SER A 23 -24.36 20.41 -1.33
CA SER A 23 -24.17 18.96 -1.19
C SER A 23 -22.73 18.68 -1.62
N SER A 24 -21.80 18.78 -0.69
CA SER A 24 -20.48 18.17 -0.88
C SER A 24 -20.74 16.70 -1.21
N LEU A 25 -20.48 16.29 -2.44
CA LEU A 25 -20.34 14.88 -2.80
C LEU A 25 -19.22 14.34 -1.90
N ALA A 26 -19.59 13.86 -0.73
CA ALA A 26 -18.69 13.08 0.10
C ALA A 26 -18.38 11.83 -0.73
N TYR A 27 -17.23 11.81 -1.39
CA TYR A 27 -16.71 10.60 -1.98
C TYR A 27 -16.53 9.62 -0.82
N ALA A 28 -17.31 8.54 -0.85
CA ALA A 28 -17.16 7.47 0.12
C ALA A 28 -15.82 6.78 -0.10
N ALA A 29 -15.21 6.29 0.97
CA ALA A 29 -14.02 5.45 0.88
C ALA A 29 -14.28 4.26 -0.05
N GLU A 30 -13.42 4.04 -1.03
CA GLU A 30 -13.50 2.92 -1.96
C GLU A 30 -12.61 1.78 -1.48
N THR A 31 -13.10 0.55 -1.56
CA THR A 31 -12.33 -0.64 -1.22
C THR A 31 -11.79 -1.29 -2.49
N TYR A 32 -10.50 -1.58 -2.50
CA TYR A 32 -9.79 -2.25 -3.59
C TYR A 32 -9.19 -3.55 -3.07
N LYS A 33 -9.48 -4.67 -3.74
CA LYS A 33 -8.77 -5.93 -3.52
C LYS A 33 -7.52 -5.94 -4.39
N LEU A 34 -6.36 -6.27 -3.83
CA LEU A 34 -5.12 -6.37 -4.61
C LEU A 34 -5.26 -7.46 -5.70
N ASP A 35 -4.81 -7.12 -6.90
CA ASP A 35 -4.66 -8.06 -8.00
C ASP A 35 -3.26 -8.69 -7.95
N PRO A 36 -3.13 -9.98 -7.59
CA PRO A 36 -1.81 -10.62 -7.45
C PRO A 36 -1.02 -10.68 -8.75
N ALA A 37 -1.71 -10.64 -9.90
CA ALA A 37 -1.07 -10.68 -11.21
C ALA A 37 -0.39 -9.36 -11.59
N HIS A 38 -0.90 -8.23 -11.04
CA HIS A 38 -0.41 -6.89 -11.33
C HIS A 38 0.17 -6.21 -10.07
N THR A 39 0.37 -6.96 -8.99
CA THR A 39 1.03 -6.46 -7.77
C THR A 39 2.40 -7.11 -7.62
N SER A 40 3.43 -6.30 -7.40
CA SER A 40 4.81 -6.76 -7.28
C SER A 40 5.43 -6.27 -5.98
N ILE A 41 6.09 -7.17 -5.25
CA ILE A 41 6.98 -6.86 -4.14
C ILE A 41 8.38 -7.31 -4.54
N VAL A 42 9.24 -6.37 -4.89
CA VAL A 42 10.63 -6.63 -5.32
C VAL A 42 11.57 -6.14 -4.23
N PHE A 43 12.60 -6.91 -3.95
CA PHE A 43 13.67 -6.51 -3.05
C PHE A 43 15.03 -6.67 -3.70
N ARG A 44 16.02 -5.92 -3.19
CA ARG A 44 17.42 -6.12 -3.54
C ARG A 44 18.31 -6.01 -2.31
N VAL A 45 19.36 -6.81 -2.29
CA VAL A 45 20.41 -6.80 -1.29
C VAL A 45 21.78 -6.73 -1.94
N LYS A 46 22.75 -6.09 -1.29
CA LYS A 46 24.12 -6.07 -1.77
C LYS A 46 24.84 -7.35 -1.36
N HIS A 47 25.43 -8.05 -2.33
CA HIS A 47 26.18 -9.28 -2.13
C HIS A 47 27.68 -8.99 -2.17
N LEU A 48 28.40 -9.37 -1.09
CA LEU A 48 29.86 -9.19 -0.90
C LEU A 48 30.35 -7.74 -1.13
N GLY A 49 29.45 -6.75 -0.98
CA GLY A 49 29.78 -5.36 -1.30
C GLY A 49 29.95 -5.07 -2.80
N ILE A 50 29.77 -6.06 -3.69
CA ILE A 50 30.12 -6.00 -5.12
C ILE A 50 28.90 -5.66 -5.98
N ALA A 51 27.84 -6.49 -5.94
CA ALA A 51 26.67 -6.36 -6.81
C ALA A 51 25.37 -6.49 -6.06
N TYR A 52 24.26 -6.07 -6.67
CA TYR A 52 22.93 -6.31 -6.12
C TYR A 52 22.37 -7.64 -6.63
N VAL A 53 21.80 -8.41 -5.71
CA VAL A 53 20.95 -9.55 -5.99
C VAL A 53 19.51 -9.10 -5.79
N PHE A 54 18.67 -9.40 -6.77
CA PHE A 54 17.23 -9.10 -6.74
C PHE A 54 16.44 -10.35 -6.41
N GLY A 55 15.32 -10.13 -5.74
CA GLY A 55 14.31 -11.15 -5.51
C GLY A 55 12.93 -10.51 -5.42
N ARG A 56 11.91 -11.35 -5.38
CA ARG A 56 10.52 -10.93 -5.23
C ARG A 56 9.71 -11.95 -4.44
N PHE A 57 8.54 -11.54 -3.99
CA PHE A 57 7.51 -12.43 -3.50
C PHE A 57 6.41 -12.54 -4.55
N ASN A 58 6.13 -13.75 -5.01
CA ASN A 58 5.06 -14.01 -5.97
C ASN A 58 3.71 -14.10 -5.27
N GLY A 59 2.66 -13.57 -5.93
CA GLY A 59 1.28 -13.67 -5.49
C GLY A 59 0.95 -12.92 -4.18
N PRO A 60 1.40 -11.67 -3.98
CA PRO A 60 1.00 -10.89 -2.82
C PRO A 60 -0.51 -10.67 -2.82
N THR A 61 -1.12 -10.63 -1.62
CA THR A 61 -2.56 -10.42 -1.43
C THR A 61 -2.82 -9.30 -0.44
N GLY A 62 -4.05 -8.80 -0.41
CA GLY A 62 -4.44 -7.75 0.51
C GLY A 62 -5.57 -6.87 0.00
N SER A 63 -5.76 -5.75 0.69
CA SER A 63 -6.77 -4.75 0.34
C SER A 63 -6.30 -3.34 0.66
N ILE A 64 -6.85 -2.39 -0.08
CA ILE A 64 -6.66 -0.96 0.12
C ILE A 64 -8.04 -0.33 0.25
N VAL A 65 -8.29 0.33 1.37
CA VAL A 65 -9.38 1.29 1.51
C VAL A 65 -8.81 2.65 1.18
N PHE A 66 -9.35 3.34 0.20
CA PHE A 66 -8.84 4.63 -0.24
C PHE A 66 -9.94 5.68 -0.25
N ASP A 67 -9.73 6.75 0.53
CA ASP A 67 -10.59 7.93 0.57
C ASP A 67 -9.75 9.15 0.17
N GLU A 68 -9.92 9.59 -1.07
CA GLU A 68 -9.17 10.73 -1.62
C GLU A 68 -9.54 12.05 -0.95
N SER A 69 -10.80 12.16 -0.50
CA SER A 69 -11.34 13.35 0.17
C SER A 69 -10.98 13.42 1.65
N ALA A 70 -10.82 12.26 2.28
CA ALA A 70 -10.45 12.11 3.69
C ALA A 70 -9.35 11.04 3.85
N PRO A 71 -8.10 11.31 3.45
CA PRO A 71 -7.00 10.33 3.44
C PRO A 71 -6.77 9.63 4.78
N SER A 72 -7.08 10.28 5.89
CA SER A 72 -6.99 9.68 7.22
C SER A 72 -7.94 8.50 7.45
N LYS A 73 -8.95 8.30 6.59
CA LYS A 73 -9.83 7.14 6.59
C LYS A 73 -9.33 6.01 5.69
N SER A 74 -8.25 6.26 4.95
CA SER A 74 -7.62 5.24 4.12
C SER A 74 -6.87 4.23 4.97
N ALA A 75 -6.80 2.98 4.48
CA ALA A 75 -6.09 1.89 5.14
C ALA A 75 -5.50 0.94 4.11
N VAL A 76 -4.40 0.28 4.47
CA VAL A 76 -3.73 -0.73 3.63
C VAL A 76 -3.43 -1.96 4.48
N GLU A 77 -3.81 -3.12 3.99
CA GLU A 77 -3.35 -4.40 4.48
C GLU A 77 -2.76 -5.20 3.30
N MET A 78 -1.53 -5.68 3.44
CA MET A 78 -0.84 -6.46 2.42
C MET A 78 -0.07 -7.59 3.07
N GLN A 79 -0.03 -8.74 2.40
CA GLN A 79 0.77 -9.89 2.83
C GLN A 79 1.34 -10.64 1.65
N ALA A 80 2.45 -11.32 1.90
CA ALA A 80 3.10 -12.23 0.97
C ALA A 80 3.53 -13.50 1.70
N GLU A 81 3.36 -14.65 1.05
CA GLU A 81 3.83 -15.92 1.59
C GLU A 81 5.35 -16.04 1.42
N THR A 82 6.07 -16.33 2.50
CA THR A 82 7.54 -16.46 2.50
C THR A 82 8.01 -17.63 1.64
N LYS A 83 7.20 -18.68 1.48
CA LYS A 83 7.49 -19.81 0.58
C LYS A 83 7.51 -19.40 -0.90
N ASN A 84 6.90 -18.27 -1.26
CA ASN A 84 6.81 -17.75 -2.63
C ASN A 84 7.96 -16.79 -2.98
N VAL A 85 9.02 -16.75 -2.16
CA VAL A 85 10.24 -16.01 -2.50
C VAL A 85 10.88 -16.60 -3.76
N ASP A 86 11.28 -15.72 -4.67
CA ASP A 86 11.83 -16.07 -5.97
C ASP A 86 12.97 -15.10 -6.33
N THR A 87 14.15 -15.65 -6.57
CA THR A 87 15.34 -14.92 -7.01
C THR A 87 15.86 -15.46 -8.33
N ALA A 88 15.07 -16.27 -9.04
CA ALA A 88 15.42 -16.98 -10.29
C ALA A 88 16.57 -18.00 -10.13
N VAL A 89 16.91 -18.43 -8.89
CA VAL A 89 17.91 -19.46 -8.61
C VAL A 89 17.37 -20.40 -7.54
N GLU A 90 16.93 -21.57 -7.93
CA GLU A 90 16.25 -22.55 -7.05
C GLU A 90 17.04 -22.87 -5.77
N LYS A 91 18.36 -23.11 -5.87
CA LYS A 91 19.18 -23.40 -4.69
C LYS A 91 19.19 -22.25 -3.69
N ARG A 92 19.22 -20.99 -4.17
CA ARG A 92 19.13 -19.81 -3.32
C ARG A 92 17.75 -19.64 -2.73
N ASP A 93 16.71 -19.85 -3.51
CA ASP A 93 15.31 -19.75 -3.05
C ASP A 93 15.01 -20.82 -1.97
N THR A 94 15.56 -22.02 -2.10
CA THR A 94 15.48 -23.04 -1.05
C THR A 94 16.18 -22.59 0.21
N HIS A 95 17.38 -22.01 0.12
CA HIS A 95 18.11 -21.50 1.29
C HIS A 95 17.39 -20.30 1.92
N LEU A 96 16.83 -19.39 1.12
CA LEU A 96 16.06 -18.26 1.64
C LEU A 96 14.82 -18.70 2.45
N LYS A 97 14.23 -19.85 2.15
CA LYS A 97 13.10 -20.43 2.91
C LYS A 97 13.50 -21.09 4.21
N SER A 98 14.79 -21.38 4.41
CA SER A 98 15.32 -22.05 5.60
C SER A 98 15.35 -21.14 6.85
N PRO A 99 15.62 -21.71 8.06
CA PRO A 99 15.78 -20.94 9.29
C PRO A 99 16.88 -19.87 9.27
N ASP A 100 17.85 -19.97 8.37
CA ASP A 100 18.91 -18.96 8.18
C ASP A 100 18.33 -17.60 7.70
N PHE A 101 17.18 -17.60 7.01
CA PHE A 101 16.59 -16.42 6.43
C PHE A 101 15.10 -16.26 6.81
N PHE A 102 14.16 -16.61 5.91
CA PHE A 102 12.73 -16.37 6.15
C PHE A 102 12.08 -17.37 7.09
N ASN A 103 12.70 -18.53 7.33
CA ASN A 103 12.15 -19.62 8.13
C ASN A 103 10.66 -19.88 7.79
N ALA A 104 10.41 -20.13 6.52
CA ALA A 104 9.06 -20.16 5.93
C ALA A 104 8.13 -21.23 6.55
N GLY A 105 8.71 -22.25 7.20
CA GLY A 105 7.94 -23.28 7.93
C GLY A 105 7.33 -22.74 9.22
N GLU A 106 8.00 -21.83 9.91
CA GLU A 106 7.55 -21.25 11.18
C GLU A 106 6.87 -19.89 10.98
N TYR A 107 7.39 -19.09 10.03
CA TYR A 107 6.89 -17.74 9.71
C TYR A 107 6.40 -17.68 8.26
N PRO A 108 5.22 -18.19 7.97
CA PRO A 108 4.74 -18.34 6.59
C PRO A 108 4.41 -17.02 5.89
N LEU A 109 4.31 -15.91 6.62
CA LEU A 109 3.87 -14.63 6.07
C LEU A 109 4.83 -13.49 6.43
N VAL A 110 5.04 -12.61 5.44
CA VAL A 110 5.42 -11.21 5.64
C VAL A 110 4.16 -10.38 5.50
N SER A 111 3.90 -9.45 6.41
CA SER A 111 2.68 -8.64 6.35
C SER A 111 2.92 -7.19 6.74
N PHE A 112 2.13 -6.30 6.13
CA PHE A 112 2.06 -4.89 6.49
C PHE A 112 0.61 -4.49 6.75
N LYS A 113 0.40 -3.73 7.85
CA LYS A 113 -0.89 -3.13 8.21
C LYS A 113 -0.70 -1.67 8.56
N SER A 114 -1.34 -0.78 7.81
CA SER A 114 -1.29 0.65 8.08
C SER A 114 -2.01 1.03 9.37
N LYS A 115 -1.49 2.06 10.05
CA LYS A 115 -2.11 2.74 11.21
C LYS A 115 -2.60 4.12 10.86
N SER A 116 -1.95 4.78 9.90
CA SER A 116 -2.36 6.11 9.45
C SER A 116 -1.95 6.35 8.01
N VAL A 117 -2.74 7.16 7.34
CA VAL A 117 -2.48 7.67 6.00
C VAL A 117 -2.66 9.19 6.02
N LYS A 118 -1.65 9.91 5.50
CA LYS A 118 -1.64 11.37 5.42
C LYS A 118 -1.29 11.81 4.02
N LYS A 119 -2.07 12.71 3.44
CA LYS A 119 -1.78 13.30 2.13
C LYS A 119 -0.62 14.31 2.26
N LEU A 120 0.41 14.16 1.43
CA LEU A 120 1.55 15.07 1.37
C LEU A 120 1.43 16.02 0.17
N SER A 121 0.96 15.51 -0.98
CA SER A 121 0.71 16.28 -2.20
C SER A 121 -0.43 15.67 -2.98
N GLU A 122 -0.68 16.11 -4.21
CA GLU A 122 -1.81 15.66 -5.04
C GLU A 122 -1.88 14.12 -5.15
N ASN A 123 -0.74 13.47 -5.44
CA ASN A 123 -0.67 12.02 -5.65
C ASN A 123 0.27 11.31 -4.67
N THR A 124 0.76 11.99 -3.62
CA THR A 124 1.72 11.41 -2.68
C THR A 124 1.14 11.37 -1.28
N TYR A 125 1.29 10.22 -0.64
CA TYR A 125 0.79 9.92 0.69
C TYR A 125 1.92 9.41 1.58
N GLU A 126 1.89 9.80 2.85
CA GLU A 126 2.67 9.18 3.91
C GLU A 126 1.81 8.10 4.56
N VAL A 127 2.32 6.88 4.55
CA VAL A 127 1.65 5.73 5.15
C VAL A 127 2.53 5.19 6.28
N SER A 128 2.04 5.27 7.51
CA SER A 128 2.69 4.67 8.67
C SER A 128 1.94 3.41 9.08
N GLY A 129 2.67 2.37 9.47
CA GLY A 129 2.08 1.09 9.84
C GLY A 129 3.10 0.12 10.41
N ASP A 130 2.65 -1.09 10.65
CA ASP A 130 3.43 -2.18 11.19
C ASP A 130 3.83 -3.16 10.09
N LEU A 131 5.13 -3.37 9.93
CA LEU A 131 5.70 -4.45 9.10
C LEU A 131 6.06 -5.63 10.02
N THR A 132 5.55 -6.80 9.70
CA THR A 132 5.87 -8.05 10.42
C THR A 132 6.66 -8.99 9.51
N LEU A 133 7.82 -9.41 10.00
CA LEU A 133 8.73 -10.34 9.36
C LEU A 133 9.37 -11.22 10.44
N LEU A 134 9.50 -12.53 10.22
CA LEU A 134 10.03 -13.48 11.20
C LEU A 134 9.35 -13.36 12.59
N GLY A 135 8.03 -13.17 12.62
CA GLY A 135 7.28 -12.98 13.86
C GLY A 135 7.55 -11.66 14.60
N LYS A 136 8.49 -10.85 14.12
CA LYS A 136 8.82 -9.55 14.73
C LYS A 136 8.11 -8.43 13.98
N THR A 137 7.46 -7.54 14.73
CA THR A 137 6.76 -6.38 14.19
C THR A 137 7.56 -5.10 14.44
N ARG A 138 7.73 -4.28 13.41
CA ARG A 138 8.39 -2.97 13.49
C ARG A 138 7.53 -1.90 12.83
N PRO A 139 7.41 -0.71 13.42
CA PRO A 139 6.76 0.42 12.78
C PRO A 139 7.63 0.93 11.63
N ILE A 140 7.01 1.17 10.49
CA ILE A 140 7.65 1.82 9.35
C ILE A 140 6.77 2.96 8.85
N THR A 141 7.39 3.94 8.21
CA THR A 141 6.70 5.03 7.52
C THR A 141 7.27 5.14 6.12
N VAL A 142 6.40 5.10 5.12
CA VAL A 142 6.78 5.11 3.71
C VAL A 142 6.02 6.19 2.95
N LYS A 143 6.63 6.71 1.88
CA LYS A 143 5.94 7.57 0.91
C LYS A 143 5.38 6.71 -0.21
N VAL A 144 4.07 6.83 -0.44
CA VAL A 144 3.35 6.08 -1.47
C VAL A 144 2.84 7.06 -2.52
N ASN A 145 3.08 6.76 -3.78
CA ASN A 145 2.56 7.51 -4.90
C ASN A 145 1.35 6.78 -5.50
N ALA A 146 0.22 7.47 -5.67
CA ALA A 146 -0.87 7.01 -6.51
C ALA A 146 -0.44 7.18 -7.98
N THR A 147 -0.32 6.08 -8.72
CA THR A 147 0.23 6.06 -10.07
C THR A 147 -0.82 6.28 -11.15
N GLY A 148 -2.08 5.97 -10.84
CA GLY A 148 -3.21 6.18 -11.74
C GLY A 148 -4.45 5.42 -11.31
N ALA A 149 -5.57 5.72 -11.97
CA ALA A 149 -6.84 5.02 -11.79
C ALA A 149 -7.64 5.03 -13.10
N GLY A 150 -8.41 3.99 -13.36
CA GLY A 150 -9.23 3.92 -14.56
C GLY A 150 -10.00 2.60 -14.70
N LYS A 151 -10.84 2.53 -15.74
CA LYS A 151 -11.54 1.29 -16.10
C LYS A 151 -10.64 0.43 -16.98
N ASP A 152 -10.60 -0.88 -16.66
CA ASP A 152 -10.01 -1.87 -17.52
C ASP A 152 -10.97 -2.27 -18.68
N PRO A 153 -10.49 -3.02 -19.70
CA PRO A 153 -11.34 -3.45 -20.82
C PRO A 153 -12.51 -4.36 -20.43
N TRP A 154 -12.49 -4.93 -19.22
CA TRP A 154 -13.52 -5.84 -18.71
C TRP A 154 -14.54 -5.12 -17.82
N GLY A 155 -14.38 -3.79 -17.64
CA GLY A 155 -15.33 -2.94 -16.90
C GLY A 155 -15.01 -2.74 -15.42
N ASN A 156 -13.95 -3.36 -14.90
CA ASN A 156 -13.52 -3.13 -13.51
C ASN A 156 -12.85 -1.75 -13.39
N PHE A 157 -13.02 -1.09 -12.26
CA PHE A 157 -12.25 0.11 -11.94
C PHE A 157 -11.00 -0.29 -11.16
N ARG A 158 -9.83 0.14 -11.62
CA ARG A 158 -8.53 -0.17 -11.05
C ARG A 158 -7.82 1.08 -10.54
N ARG A 159 -7.00 0.91 -9.53
CA ARG A 159 -6.13 1.98 -9.01
C ARG A 159 -4.77 1.41 -8.67
N GLY A 160 -3.72 2.15 -9.08
CA GLY A 160 -2.33 1.78 -8.87
C GLY A 160 -1.64 2.65 -7.83
N PHE A 161 -0.71 2.04 -7.10
CA PHE A 161 0.14 2.69 -6.10
C PHE A 161 1.56 2.15 -6.17
N GLU A 162 2.54 2.99 -5.86
CA GLU A 162 3.94 2.59 -5.82
C GLU A 162 4.66 3.20 -4.62
N THR A 163 5.58 2.43 -4.03
CA THR A 163 6.49 2.92 -2.98
C THR A 163 7.84 2.24 -3.10
N SER A 164 8.90 2.95 -2.69
CA SER A 164 10.24 2.38 -2.50
C SER A 164 10.79 2.85 -1.16
N PHE A 165 11.37 1.93 -0.42
CA PHE A 165 11.91 2.18 0.92
C PHE A 165 12.99 1.15 1.25
N SER A 166 13.71 1.36 2.37
CA SER A 166 14.70 0.41 2.89
C SER A 166 14.34 -0.01 4.30
N ILE A 167 14.70 -1.24 4.64
CA ILE A 167 14.68 -1.77 6.00
C ILE A 167 16.04 -2.38 6.35
N LYS A 168 16.31 -2.57 7.64
CA LYS A 168 17.40 -3.44 8.12
C LYS A 168 16.81 -4.80 8.43
N ARG A 169 17.33 -5.85 7.80
CA ARG A 169 16.88 -7.22 8.06
C ARG A 169 17.21 -7.69 9.49
N SER A 170 18.28 -7.15 10.09
CA SER A 170 18.64 -7.41 11.47
C SER A 170 17.60 -6.91 12.48
N ASP A 171 16.85 -5.85 12.19
CA ASP A 171 15.75 -5.38 13.05
C ASP A 171 14.66 -6.44 13.24
N PHE A 172 14.58 -7.38 12.30
CA PHE A 172 13.66 -8.52 12.34
C PHE A 172 14.34 -9.83 12.76
N GLY A 173 15.65 -9.81 13.08
CA GLY A 173 16.43 -10.98 13.51
C GLY A 173 16.90 -11.88 12.38
N MET A 174 16.94 -11.37 11.14
CA MET A 174 17.55 -12.07 10.02
C MET A 174 19.04 -11.71 9.95
N ASP A 175 19.87 -12.42 10.73
CA ASP A 175 21.27 -12.06 10.97
C ASP A 175 22.27 -12.95 10.22
N PHE A 176 21.82 -13.97 9.50
CA PHE A 176 22.71 -14.88 8.78
C PHE A 176 23.51 -14.14 7.71
N MET A 177 24.81 -14.45 7.57
CA MET A 177 25.75 -13.88 6.60
C MET A 177 25.84 -12.34 6.60
N MET A 178 25.83 -11.69 7.77
CA MET A 178 25.92 -10.21 7.88
C MET A 178 27.16 -9.60 7.20
N GLY A 179 28.26 -10.32 7.02
CA GLY A 179 29.42 -9.85 6.26
C GLY A 179 29.34 -10.09 4.75
N GLY A 180 28.48 -11.01 4.31
CA GLY A 180 28.35 -11.41 2.90
C GLY A 180 27.12 -10.84 2.18
N VAL A 181 26.06 -10.57 2.97
CA VAL A 181 24.82 -9.98 2.47
C VAL A 181 24.52 -8.73 3.30
N SER A 182 24.21 -7.62 2.64
CA SER A 182 23.94 -6.35 3.32
C SER A 182 22.81 -6.49 4.35
N ASP A 183 22.94 -5.74 5.44
CA ASP A 183 21.86 -5.58 6.41
C ASP A 183 20.70 -4.78 5.81
N GLU A 184 21.03 -3.73 5.05
CA GLU A 184 20.03 -2.96 4.33
C GLU A 184 19.45 -3.76 3.18
N VAL A 185 18.11 -3.80 3.16
CA VAL A 185 17.28 -4.37 2.08
C VAL A 185 16.47 -3.24 1.48
N ASN A 186 16.65 -2.98 0.18
CA ASN A 186 15.81 -2.02 -0.53
C ASN A 186 14.60 -2.73 -1.12
N LEU A 187 13.43 -2.17 -0.93
CA LEU A 187 12.17 -2.70 -1.43
C LEU A 187 11.52 -1.72 -2.40
N THR A 188 10.89 -2.27 -3.44
CA THR A 188 9.94 -1.56 -4.30
C THR A 188 8.66 -2.36 -4.35
N VAL A 189 7.55 -1.72 -4.05
CA VAL A 189 6.21 -2.30 -4.09
C VAL A 189 5.39 -1.51 -5.10
N SER A 190 4.92 -2.20 -6.13
CA SER A 190 3.91 -1.69 -7.07
C SER A 190 2.63 -2.49 -6.85
N ALA A 191 1.56 -1.83 -6.49
CA ALA A 191 0.30 -2.47 -6.11
C ALA A 191 -0.82 -1.98 -7.02
N GLU A 192 -1.54 -2.91 -7.63
CA GLU A 192 -2.77 -2.63 -8.37
C GLU A 192 -3.95 -3.27 -7.65
N GLY A 193 -4.99 -2.48 -7.40
CA GLY A 193 -6.22 -2.94 -6.76
C GLY A 193 -7.43 -2.83 -7.69
N ILE A 194 -8.32 -3.81 -7.60
CA ILE A 194 -9.61 -3.85 -8.28
C ILE A 194 -10.69 -3.41 -7.29
N ARG A 195 -11.45 -2.37 -7.63
CA ARG A 195 -12.56 -1.86 -6.80
C ARG A 195 -13.63 -2.92 -6.61
N GLN A 196 -14.09 -3.04 -5.38
CA GLN A 196 -15.13 -3.98 -4.95
C GLN A 196 -16.52 -3.35 -4.95
#